data_f2d8c03a7d3466c178e55f542b097951
#
_entry.id   f2d8c03a7d3466c178e55f542b097951
#
_cell.length_a   1.000
_cell.length_b   1.000
_cell.length_c   1.000
_cell.angle_alpha   90.00
_cell.angle_beta   90.00
_cell.angle_gamma   90.00
#
_symmetry.space_group_name_H-M   'P 1'
#
loop_
_entity.id
_entity.type
_entity.pdbx_description
1 polymer ?
#
loop_
_entity_poly.entity_id
_entity_poly.type
_entity_poly.pdbx_seq_one_letter_code
_entity_poly.pdbx_strand_id
1 'polypeptide(L)'
;TICYTGDILDPARAKYDLKYYVAMGQELKGAGAHVLGLKDMAGLLKPAAARVLVKALKEEVGLPIHFHTHDTSGIAGATILAAADAGVDAVDAAMDAFSGGTSQACLGSVVEALRHTERDTGLDIEAVREMSDYWEHVRAQYVAFESGLAAPASEVYLHEMPGGQFTNLKAQARSLGLEERWPEVARTYADVNQ
;
A
#
# COMPACT_ATOMS: atom_id res chain seq x y z
N THR A 1 4.04 -1.38 -14.46
CA THR A 1 3.69 -1.62 -13.05
C THR A 1 3.52 -3.09 -12.80
N ILE A 2 4.08 -3.59 -11.70
CA ILE A 2 3.90 -4.96 -11.20
C ILE A 2 2.99 -4.88 -9.97
N CYS A 3 1.94 -5.72 -9.94
CA CYS A 3 1.08 -5.84 -8.77
C CYS A 3 1.68 -6.85 -7.78
N TYR A 4 1.88 -6.43 -6.54
CA TYR A 4 2.27 -7.32 -5.46
C TYR A 4 1.05 -8.11 -4.96
N THR A 5 1.20 -9.41 -4.85
CA THR A 5 0.17 -10.31 -4.34
C THR A 5 0.83 -11.44 -3.53
N GLY A 6 0.13 -11.93 -2.53
CA GLY A 6 0.63 -12.97 -1.64
C GLY A 6 1.69 -12.46 -0.65
N ASP A 7 2.60 -13.34 -0.29
CA ASP A 7 3.72 -13.05 0.63
C ASP A 7 4.97 -13.78 0.15
N ILE A 8 5.96 -13.03 -0.33
CA ILE A 8 7.23 -13.60 -0.81
C ILE A 8 8.07 -14.26 0.28
N LEU A 9 7.73 -14.05 1.54
CA LEU A 9 8.41 -14.70 2.68
C LEU A 9 7.74 -16.01 3.10
N ASP A 10 6.53 -16.30 2.58
CA ASP A 10 5.82 -17.55 2.87
C ASP A 10 6.30 -18.66 1.90
N PRO A 11 7.03 -19.68 2.41
CA PRO A 11 7.53 -20.75 1.57
C PRO A 11 6.43 -21.63 0.96
N ALA A 12 5.21 -21.55 1.46
CA ALA A 12 4.06 -22.25 0.92
C ALA A 12 3.48 -21.58 -0.33
N ARG A 13 3.81 -20.30 -0.57
CA ARG A 13 3.30 -19.50 -1.70
C ARG A 13 4.33 -19.39 -2.83
N ALA A 14 4.57 -20.49 -3.54
CA ALA A 14 5.61 -20.58 -4.57
C ALA A 14 5.28 -19.82 -5.88
N LYS A 15 4.01 -19.50 -6.16
CA LYS A 15 3.58 -18.93 -7.46
C LYS A 15 4.11 -17.51 -7.70
N TYR A 16 4.10 -16.67 -6.68
CA TYR A 16 4.50 -15.26 -6.72
C TYR A 16 5.71 -15.05 -5.80
N ASP A 17 6.79 -15.79 -6.05
CA ASP A 17 8.03 -15.69 -5.30
C ASP A 17 8.90 -14.50 -5.76
N LEU A 18 10.03 -14.31 -5.11
CA LEU A 18 10.96 -13.22 -5.44
C LEU A 18 11.43 -13.28 -6.91
N LYS A 19 11.66 -14.51 -7.43
CA LYS A 19 12.12 -14.70 -8.81
C LYS A 19 11.09 -14.27 -9.83
N TYR A 20 9.81 -14.50 -9.54
CA TYR A 20 8.70 -14.00 -10.37
C TYR A 20 8.75 -12.47 -10.52
N TYR A 21 8.93 -11.72 -9.42
CA TYR A 21 8.96 -10.26 -9.47
C TYR A 21 10.19 -9.73 -10.21
N VAL A 22 11.34 -10.33 -10.01
CA VAL A 22 12.58 -9.98 -10.72
C VAL A 22 12.44 -10.24 -12.22
N ALA A 23 11.96 -11.41 -12.62
CA ALA A 23 11.73 -11.76 -14.03
C ALA A 23 10.76 -10.79 -14.71
N MET A 24 9.63 -10.47 -14.05
CA MET A 24 8.66 -9.50 -14.56
C MET A 24 9.28 -8.09 -14.70
N GLY A 25 10.11 -7.68 -13.74
CA GLY A 25 10.83 -6.41 -13.81
C GLY A 25 11.80 -6.35 -14.99
N GLN A 26 12.52 -7.43 -15.25
CA GLN A 26 13.43 -7.55 -16.40
C GLN A 26 12.69 -7.51 -17.75
N GLU A 27 11.54 -8.18 -17.85
CA GLU A 27 10.69 -8.12 -19.04
C GLU A 27 10.20 -6.70 -19.31
N LEU A 28 9.72 -6.00 -18.28
CA LEU A 28 9.26 -4.61 -18.40
C LEU A 28 10.40 -3.68 -18.81
N LYS A 29 11.60 -3.85 -18.26
CA LYS A 29 12.80 -3.12 -18.68
C LYS A 29 13.12 -3.39 -20.15
N GLY A 30 13.10 -4.64 -20.56
CA GLY A 30 13.31 -5.05 -21.96
C GLY A 30 12.26 -4.44 -22.92
N ALA A 31 11.04 -4.25 -22.46
CA ALA A 31 9.96 -3.58 -23.17
C ALA A 31 10.08 -2.03 -23.20
N GLY A 32 11.12 -1.47 -22.56
CA GLY A 32 11.41 -0.03 -22.59
C GLY A 32 10.82 0.77 -21.42
N ALA A 33 10.48 0.13 -20.30
CA ALA A 33 10.06 0.86 -19.11
C ALA A 33 11.20 1.73 -18.55
N HIS A 34 10.90 2.95 -18.12
CA HIS A 34 11.85 3.89 -17.51
C HIS A 34 11.81 3.87 -15.98
N VAL A 35 10.65 3.55 -15.42
CA VAL A 35 10.41 3.43 -13.97
C VAL A 35 9.60 2.17 -13.72
N LEU A 36 9.97 1.42 -12.70
CA LEU A 36 9.24 0.23 -12.27
C LEU A 36 8.26 0.60 -11.15
N GLY A 37 6.96 0.59 -11.47
CA GLY A 37 5.91 0.72 -10.47
C GLY A 37 5.73 -0.60 -9.73
N LEU A 38 5.91 -0.59 -8.42
CA LEU A 38 5.57 -1.69 -7.52
C LEU A 38 4.27 -1.33 -6.80
N LYS A 39 3.17 -2.03 -7.15
CA LYS A 39 1.83 -1.71 -6.65
C LYS A 39 1.32 -2.78 -5.69
N ASP A 40 1.29 -2.44 -4.42
CA ASP A 40 0.68 -3.23 -3.37
C ASP A 40 -0.77 -2.78 -3.14
N MET A 41 -1.69 -3.37 -3.89
CA MET A 41 -3.10 -2.94 -3.97
C MET A 41 -3.89 -3.13 -2.69
N ALA A 42 -3.48 -4.04 -1.83
CA ALA A 42 -4.20 -4.42 -0.63
C ALA A 42 -3.45 -4.09 0.68
N GLY A 43 -2.22 -3.57 0.60
CA GLY A 43 -1.39 -3.32 1.77
C GLY A 43 -0.82 -4.61 2.38
N LEU A 44 -0.44 -5.58 1.53
CA LEU A 44 0.06 -6.90 1.94
C LEU A 44 1.56 -6.94 2.15
N LEU A 45 2.31 -6.04 1.52
CA LEU A 45 3.76 -6.05 1.56
C LEU A 45 4.26 -5.74 2.96
N LYS A 46 4.82 -6.75 3.61
CA LYS A 46 5.39 -6.62 4.96
C LYS A 46 6.74 -5.90 4.92
N PRO A 47 7.16 -5.20 5.99
CA PRO A 47 8.45 -4.47 6.02
C PRO A 47 9.66 -5.33 5.65
N ALA A 48 9.72 -6.58 6.16
CA ALA A 48 10.80 -7.51 5.82
C ALA A 48 10.78 -7.92 4.35
N ALA A 49 9.59 -8.17 3.78
CA ALA A 49 9.41 -8.47 2.37
C ALA A 49 9.80 -7.27 1.48
N ALA A 50 9.47 -6.04 1.89
CA ALA A 50 9.83 -4.82 1.17
C ALA A 50 11.35 -4.66 1.04
N ARG A 51 12.11 -4.91 2.13
CA ARG A 51 13.59 -4.87 2.07
C ARG A 51 14.15 -5.86 1.06
N VAL A 52 13.65 -7.10 1.07
CA VAL A 52 14.12 -8.15 0.16
C VAL A 52 13.75 -7.83 -1.28
N LEU A 53 12.50 -7.46 -1.52
CA LEU A 53 11.98 -7.19 -2.87
C LEU A 53 12.61 -5.97 -3.51
N VAL A 54 12.62 -4.83 -2.80
CA VAL A 54 13.21 -3.59 -3.33
C VAL A 54 14.68 -3.76 -3.62
N LYS A 55 15.44 -4.37 -2.69
CA LYS A 55 16.86 -4.65 -2.89
C LYS A 55 17.11 -5.48 -4.14
N ALA A 56 16.40 -6.60 -4.30
CA ALA A 56 16.56 -7.47 -5.46
C ALA A 56 16.20 -6.75 -6.78
N LEU A 57 15.11 -5.99 -6.80
CA LEU A 57 14.72 -5.22 -7.99
C LEU A 57 15.75 -4.13 -8.33
N LYS A 58 16.33 -3.45 -7.34
CA LYS A 58 17.41 -2.47 -7.57
C LYS A 58 18.67 -3.12 -8.13
N GLU A 59 19.08 -4.27 -7.60
CA GLU A 59 20.31 -4.96 -7.98
C GLU A 59 20.17 -5.68 -9.35
N GLU A 60 19.05 -6.37 -9.59
CA GLU A 60 18.90 -7.24 -10.75
C GLU A 60 18.18 -6.57 -11.93
N VAL A 61 17.26 -5.64 -11.67
CA VAL A 61 16.56 -4.90 -12.73
C VAL A 61 17.23 -3.53 -12.98
N GLY A 62 17.56 -2.78 -11.92
CA GLY A 62 18.30 -1.52 -11.99
C GLY A 62 17.49 -0.35 -12.55
N LEU A 63 16.16 -0.40 -12.55
CA LEU A 63 15.29 0.73 -12.82
C LEU A 63 14.99 1.51 -11.54
N PRO A 64 14.67 2.81 -11.63
CA PRO A 64 14.03 3.52 -10.53
C PRO A 64 12.73 2.80 -10.13
N ILE A 65 12.49 2.71 -8.81
CA ILE A 65 11.29 2.05 -8.25
C ILE A 65 10.37 3.08 -7.65
N HIS A 66 9.11 3.05 -8.09
CA HIS A 66 8.02 3.81 -7.50
C HIS A 66 7.09 2.85 -6.77
N PHE A 67 7.05 2.95 -5.44
CA PHE A 67 6.26 2.07 -4.59
C PHE A 67 4.93 2.71 -4.17
N HIS A 68 3.86 2.01 -4.48
CA HIS A 68 2.49 2.34 -4.08
C HIS A 68 1.92 1.25 -3.19
N THR A 69 1.38 1.60 -2.04
CA THR A 69 0.73 0.67 -1.10
C THR A 69 -0.53 1.29 -0.50
N HIS A 70 -1.29 0.47 0.22
CA HIS A 70 -2.45 0.89 1.01
C HIS A 70 -2.23 0.58 2.49
N ASP A 71 -2.88 1.33 3.37
CA ASP A 71 -2.74 1.15 4.83
C ASP A 71 -3.86 0.30 5.44
N THR A 72 -4.47 -0.57 4.64
CA THR A 72 -5.58 -1.44 5.08
C THR A 72 -5.17 -2.36 6.23
N SER A 73 -3.91 -2.81 6.22
CA SER A 73 -3.31 -3.62 7.30
C SER A 73 -2.77 -2.80 8.48
N GLY A 74 -2.61 -1.48 8.33
CA GLY A 74 -2.02 -0.59 9.34
C GLY A 74 -0.50 -0.62 9.43
N ILE A 75 0.18 -1.21 8.44
CA ILE A 75 1.66 -1.30 8.46
C ILE A 75 2.33 -0.58 7.30
N ALA A 76 1.56 0.14 6.47
CA ALA A 76 2.10 0.80 5.27
C ALA A 76 3.24 1.77 5.59
N GLY A 77 3.14 2.56 6.66
CA GLY A 77 4.23 3.44 7.11
C GLY A 77 5.52 2.67 7.38
N ALA A 78 5.45 1.58 8.14
CA ALA A 78 6.61 0.73 8.45
C ALA A 78 7.19 0.09 7.18
N THR A 79 6.32 -0.31 6.24
CA THR A 79 6.73 -0.88 4.95
C THR A 79 7.44 0.16 4.08
N ILE A 80 6.93 1.40 4.03
CA ILE A 80 7.56 2.51 3.31
C ILE A 80 8.96 2.81 3.86
N LEU A 81 9.11 2.88 5.19
CA LEU A 81 10.42 3.11 5.81
C LEU A 81 11.40 1.98 5.48
N ALA A 82 10.93 0.73 5.52
CA ALA A 82 11.74 -0.43 5.13
C ALA A 82 12.14 -0.41 3.64
N ALA A 83 11.25 0.03 2.76
CA ALA A 83 11.52 0.22 1.34
C ALA A 83 12.51 1.38 1.10
N ALA A 84 12.40 2.48 1.87
CA ALA A 84 13.34 3.59 1.84
C ALA A 84 14.76 3.15 2.19
N ASP A 85 14.92 2.39 3.29
CA ASP A 85 16.21 1.80 3.69
C ASP A 85 16.78 0.89 2.57
N ALA A 86 15.93 0.18 1.84
CA ALA A 86 16.35 -0.70 0.74
C ALA A 86 16.62 0.02 -0.58
N GLY A 87 16.41 1.34 -0.67
CA GLY A 87 16.77 2.16 -1.82
C GLY A 87 15.63 2.41 -2.81
N VAL A 88 14.36 2.37 -2.40
CA VAL A 88 13.24 2.82 -3.23
C VAL A 88 13.42 4.30 -3.62
N ASP A 89 13.03 4.68 -4.83
CA ASP A 89 13.26 6.03 -5.35
C ASP A 89 12.07 6.97 -5.13
N ALA A 90 10.85 6.44 -5.16
CA ALA A 90 9.63 7.21 -4.88
C ALA A 90 8.61 6.34 -4.14
N VAL A 91 7.83 6.97 -3.27
CA VAL A 91 6.72 6.33 -2.55
C VAL A 91 5.48 7.21 -2.61
N ASP A 92 4.31 6.59 -2.63
CA ASP A 92 3.05 7.29 -2.49
C ASP A 92 2.63 7.35 -1.03
N ALA A 93 2.19 8.53 -0.60
CA ALA A 93 1.59 8.76 0.70
C ALA A 93 0.36 9.67 0.54
N ALA A 94 -0.52 9.70 1.52
CA ALA A 94 -1.70 10.55 1.52
C ALA A 94 -1.53 11.71 2.51
N MET A 95 -2.14 12.87 2.20
CA MET A 95 -2.25 13.95 3.17
C MET A 95 -2.82 13.41 4.48
N ASP A 96 -2.31 13.90 5.60
CA ASP A 96 -2.54 13.33 6.93
C ASP A 96 -4.04 13.14 7.21
N ALA A 97 -4.86 14.12 6.87
CA ALA A 97 -6.31 14.07 7.03
C ALA A 97 -7.01 12.94 6.23
N PHE A 98 -6.42 12.45 5.15
CA PHE A 98 -6.97 11.40 4.29
C PHE A 98 -6.16 10.11 4.30
N SER A 99 -5.21 9.99 5.21
CA SER A 99 -4.36 8.81 5.34
C SER A 99 -5.01 7.66 6.10
N GLY A 100 -4.40 6.49 6.01
CA GLY A 100 -4.84 5.30 6.75
C GLY A 100 -5.96 4.50 6.09
N GLY A 101 -6.28 3.35 6.65
CA GLY A 101 -7.31 2.46 6.14
C GLY A 101 -7.05 2.06 4.69
N THR A 102 -8.06 2.19 3.81
CA THR A 102 -7.93 1.88 2.39
C THR A 102 -7.21 2.96 1.56
N SER A 103 -6.80 4.06 2.19
CA SER A 103 -5.89 5.06 1.63
C SER A 103 -4.42 4.66 1.86
N GLN A 104 -3.49 5.59 1.70
CA GLN A 104 -2.06 5.39 1.86
C GLN A 104 -1.60 5.75 3.29
N ALA A 105 -0.32 5.52 3.57
CA ALA A 105 0.32 5.99 4.79
C ALA A 105 0.29 7.52 4.91
N CYS A 106 0.34 8.02 6.14
CA CYS A 106 0.34 9.44 6.46
C CYS A 106 1.62 10.12 5.94
N LEU A 107 1.47 11.12 5.06
CA LEU A 107 2.58 11.84 4.44
C LEU A 107 3.45 12.54 5.48
N GLY A 108 2.86 13.30 6.40
CA GLY A 108 3.59 14.00 7.43
C GLY A 108 4.41 13.06 8.31
N SER A 109 3.84 11.88 8.65
CA SER A 109 4.55 10.86 9.43
C SER A 109 5.74 10.27 8.66
N VAL A 110 5.61 10.01 7.37
CA VAL A 110 6.71 9.49 6.52
C VAL A 110 7.81 10.54 6.38
N VAL A 111 7.45 11.80 6.10
CA VAL A 111 8.40 12.92 5.98
C VAL A 111 9.19 13.09 7.28
N GLU A 112 8.50 13.12 8.42
CA GLU A 112 9.14 13.33 9.71
C GLU A 112 10.02 12.13 10.13
N ALA A 113 9.60 10.91 9.82
CA ALA A 113 10.38 9.71 10.12
C ALA A 113 11.67 9.61 9.30
N LEU A 114 11.71 10.16 8.09
CA LEU A 114 12.90 10.18 7.22
C LEU A 114 13.76 11.44 7.41
N ARG A 115 13.25 12.45 8.11
CA ARG A 115 13.92 13.73 8.33
C ARG A 115 15.27 13.54 9.01
N HIS A 116 16.27 14.24 8.53
CA HIS A 116 17.66 14.17 9.00
C HIS A 116 18.36 12.81 8.83
N THR A 117 17.77 11.91 8.03
CA THR A 117 18.41 10.66 7.62
C THR A 117 19.03 10.80 6.22
N GLU A 118 19.74 9.79 5.75
CA GLU A 118 20.23 9.71 4.36
C GLU A 118 19.09 9.64 3.34
N ARG A 119 17.88 9.36 3.79
CA ARG A 119 16.67 9.25 2.97
C ARG A 119 15.71 10.42 3.19
N ASP A 120 16.20 11.52 3.74
CA ASP A 120 15.41 12.75 3.91
C ASP A 120 14.75 13.16 2.59
N THR A 121 13.45 13.41 2.63
CA THR A 121 12.65 13.74 1.44
C THR A 121 12.91 15.16 0.92
N GLY A 122 13.45 16.04 1.76
CA GLY A 122 13.61 17.47 1.48
C GLY A 122 12.30 18.25 1.41
N LEU A 123 11.15 17.63 1.76
CA LEU A 123 9.87 18.34 1.83
C LEU A 123 9.84 19.26 3.06
N ASP A 124 9.27 20.45 2.87
CA ASP A 124 9.01 21.37 3.98
C ASP A 124 7.88 20.85 4.85
N ILE A 125 8.23 20.39 6.05
CA ILE A 125 7.27 19.79 6.98
C ILE A 125 6.23 20.80 7.46
N GLU A 126 6.56 22.08 7.59
CA GLU A 126 5.60 23.11 8.00
C GLU A 126 4.55 23.32 6.90
N ALA A 127 4.96 23.35 5.63
CA ALA A 127 4.04 23.42 4.51
C ALA A 127 3.13 22.17 4.44
N VAL A 128 3.66 20.96 4.76
CA VAL A 128 2.85 19.74 4.85
C VAL A 128 1.81 19.85 5.97
N ARG A 129 2.17 20.40 7.13
CA ARG A 129 1.25 20.62 8.26
C ARG A 129 0.16 21.62 7.92
N GLU A 130 0.50 22.76 7.31
CA GLU A 130 -0.49 23.75 6.87
C GLU A 130 -1.49 23.16 5.87
N MET A 131 -1.01 22.36 4.91
CA MET A 131 -1.88 21.65 3.98
C MET A 131 -2.76 20.62 4.69
N SER A 132 -2.23 19.90 5.68
CA SER A 132 -2.99 18.92 6.46
C SER A 132 -4.13 19.59 7.24
N ASP A 133 -3.88 20.72 7.87
CA ASP A 133 -4.90 21.50 8.58
C ASP A 133 -6.04 21.96 7.63
N TYR A 134 -5.67 22.43 6.45
CA TYR A 134 -6.66 22.79 5.42
C TYR A 134 -7.52 21.57 5.03
N TRP A 135 -6.89 20.44 4.73
CA TRP A 135 -7.60 19.24 4.30
C TRP A 135 -8.44 18.60 5.42
N GLU A 136 -8.05 18.75 6.67
CA GLU A 136 -8.87 18.31 7.81
C GLU A 136 -10.21 19.06 7.86
N HIS A 137 -10.19 20.37 7.66
CA HIS A 137 -11.40 21.17 7.56
C HIS A 137 -12.27 20.79 6.35
N VAL A 138 -11.65 20.53 5.20
CA VAL A 138 -12.34 20.07 3.98
C VAL A 138 -12.96 18.69 4.20
N ARG A 139 -12.24 17.75 4.83
CA ARG A 139 -12.72 16.39 5.11
C ARG A 139 -14.04 16.40 5.89
N ALA A 140 -14.21 17.32 6.81
CA ALA A 140 -15.44 17.42 7.59
C ALA A 140 -16.71 17.57 6.70
N GLN A 141 -16.58 18.13 5.49
CA GLN A 141 -17.67 18.27 4.52
C GLN A 141 -18.00 16.96 3.80
N TYR A 142 -17.09 15.98 3.81
CA TYR A 142 -17.19 14.71 3.11
C TYR A 142 -17.49 13.51 4.02
N VAL A 143 -17.66 13.71 5.32
CA VAL A 143 -17.93 12.65 6.31
C VAL A 143 -19.10 11.74 5.89
N ALA A 144 -20.14 12.28 5.25
CA ALA A 144 -21.28 11.50 4.78
C ALA A 144 -20.92 10.48 3.68
N PHE A 145 -19.78 10.62 3.03
CA PHE A 145 -19.28 9.73 1.97
C PHE A 145 -18.20 8.76 2.45
N GLU A 146 -17.82 8.80 3.73
CA GLU A 146 -16.83 7.90 4.28
C GLU A 146 -17.37 6.46 4.35
N SER A 147 -16.50 5.49 4.07
CA SER A 147 -16.86 4.07 4.04
C SER A 147 -17.12 3.46 5.42
N GLY A 148 -16.90 4.21 6.50
CA GLY A 148 -17.06 3.73 7.87
C GLY A 148 -16.02 2.69 8.29
N LEU A 149 -14.84 2.65 7.64
CA LEU A 149 -13.72 1.85 8.11
C LEU A 149 -13.13 2.49 9.36
N ALA A 150 -13.40 1.88 10.52
CA ALA A 150 -13.02 2.46 11.81
C ALA A 150 -11.52 2.27 12.14
N ALA A 151 -10.88 1.21 11.64
CA ALA A 151 -9.48 0.89 11.90
C ALA A 151 -8.91 -0.03 10.81
N PRO A 152 -7.58 -0.01 10.59
CA PRO A 152 -6.90 -1.03 9.82
C PRO A 152 -7.01 -2.39 10.53
N ALA A 153 -6.97 -3.49 9.75
CA ALA A 153 -7.12 -4.83 10.31
C ALA A 153 -6.25 -5.86 9.58
N SER A 154 -5.74 -6.84 10.34
CA SER A 154 -4.96 -7.95 9.78
C SER A 154 -5.79 -8.92 8.91
N GLU A 155 -7.12 -8.81 8.93
CA GLU A 155 -8.01 -9.59 8.06
C GLU A 155 -7.70 -9.41 6.57
N VAL A 156 -7.09 -8.30 6.17
CA VAL A 156 -6.67 -8.08 4.78
C VAL A 156 -5.74 -9.19 4.28
N TYR A 157 -4.93 -9.79 5.14
CA TYR A 157 -4.07 -10.92 4.79
C TYR A 157 -4.83 -12.23 4.51
N LEU A 158 -6.11 -12.32 4.89
CA LEU A 158 -6.97 -13.46 4.61
C LEU A 158 -7.73 -13.31 3.31
N HIS A 159 -8.29 -12.12 3.05
CA HIS A 159 -9.11 -11.90 1.85
C HIS A 159 -8.35 -11.21 0.71
N GLU A 160 -7.25 -10.56 0.97
CA GLU A 160 -6.36 -9.89 0.00
C GLU A 160 -7.09 -8.87 -0.92
N MET A 161 -8.22 -8.33 -0.48
CA MET A 161 -8.99 -7.37 -1.28
C MET A 161 -8.20 -6.07 -1.49
N PRO A 162 -8.09 -5.58 -2.73
CA PRO A 162 -7.59 -4.23 -3.00
C PRO A 162 -8.37 -3.18 -2.22
N GLY A 163 -7.69 -2.12 -1.73
CA GLY A 163 -8.30 -1.12 -0.87
C GLY A 163 -9.59 -0.49 -1.42
N GLY A 164 -9.57 -0.07 -2.69
CA GLY A 164 -10.77 0.48 -3.35
C GLY A 164 -11.89 -0.56 -3.53
N GLN A 165 -11.55 -1.82 -3.82
CA GLN A 165 -12.53 -2.89 -3.94
C GLN A 165 -13.15 -3.23 -2.59
N PHE A 166 -12.37 -3.25 -1.52
CA PHE A 166 -12.86 -3.46 -0.16
C PHE A 166 -13.95 -2.44 0.21
N THR A 167 -13.69 -1.15 -0.02
CA THR A 167 -14.64 -0.07 0.26
C THR A 167 -15.93 -0.20 -0.56
N ASN A 168 -15.79 -0.50 -1.87
CA ASN A 168 -16.94 -0.66 -2.76
C ASN A 168 -17.79 -1.88 -2.39
N LEU A 169 -17.16 -3.02 -2.12
CA LEU A 169 -17.89 -4.23 -1.71
C LEU A 169 -18.62 -4.03 -0.38
N LYS A 170 -18.01 -3.29 0.57
CA LYS A 170 -18.66 -2.95 1.84
C LYS A 170 -19.92 -2.10 1.63
N ALA A 171 -19.84 -1.09 0.76
CA ALA A 171 -20.99 -0.26 0.40
C ALA A 171 -22.09 -1.08 -0.32
N GLN A 172 -21.72 -2.00 -1.23
CA GLN A 172 -22.63 -2.90 -1.90
C GLN A 172 -23.29 -3.88 -0.92
N ALA A 173 -22.52 -4.50 -0.02
CA ALA A 173 -23.07 -5.38 1.01
C ALA A 173 -24.10 -4.67 1.89
N ARG A 174 -23.83 -3.41 2.27
CA ARG A 174 -24.78 -2.57 3.01
C ARG A 174 -26.05 -2.34 2.21
N SER A 175 -25.97 -1.99 0.93
CA SER A 175 -27.14 -1.75 0.07
C SER A 175 -28.00 -3.01 -0.15
N LEU A 176 -27.41 -4.19 0.00
CA LEU A 176 -28.08 -5.50 -0.11
C LEU A 176 -28.56 -6.03 1.25
N GLY A 177 -28.40 -5.28 2.34
CA GLY A 177 -28.77 -5.73 3.69
C GLY A 177 -27.84 -6.82 4.25
N LEU A 178 -26.62 -6.95 3.74
CA LEU A 178 -25.63 -7.95 4.14
C LEU A 178 -24.55 -7.39 5.08
N GLU A 179 -24.72 -6.19 5.62
CA GLU A 179 -23.70 -5.51 6.43
C GLU A 179 -23.27 -6.34 7.65
N GLU A 180 -24.25 -6.94 8.36
CA GLU A 180 -23.98 -7.82 9.52
C GLU A 180 -23.29 -9.13 9.13
N ARG A 181 -23.39 -9.53 7.86
CA ARG A 181 -22.75 -10.72 7.30
C ARG A 181 -21.42 -10.44 6.61
N TRP A 182 -20.84 -9.25 6.81
CA TRP A 182 -19.59 -8.87 6.19
C TRP A 182 -18.45 -9.90 6.36
N PRO A 183 -18.25 -10.52 7.54
CA PRO A 183 -17.21 -11.54 7.71
C PRO A 183 -17.40 -12.78 6.81
N GLU A 184 -18.66 -13.11 6.47
CA GLU A 184 -18.99 -14.19 5.54
C GLU A 184 -18.70 -13.78 4.10
N VAL A 185 -19.07 -12.56 3.72
CA VAL A 185 -18.78 -12.00 2.39
C VAL A 185 -17.26 -11.97 2.15
N ALA A 186 -16.47 -11.51 3.13
CA ALA A 186 -15.02 -11.46 3.02
C ALA A 186 -14.39 -12.85 2.87
N ARG A 187 -14.87 -13.86 3.59
CA ARG A 187 -14.41 -15.25 3.44
C ARG A 187 -14.76 -15.81 2.07
N THR A 188 -16.00 -15.62 1.63
CA THR A 188 -16.43 -16.09 0.30
C THR A 188 -15.60 -15.46 -0.81
N TYR A 189 -15.24 -14.17 -0.68
CA TYR A 189 -14.34 -13.52 -1.62
C TYR A 189 -12.96 -14.21 -1.65
N ALA A 190 -12.39 -14.51 -0.49
CA ALA A 190 -11.11 -15.22 -0.40
C ALA A 190 -11.18 -16.60 -1.08
N ASP A 191 -12.23 -17.37 -0.79
CA ASP A 191 -12.44 -18.73 -1.33
C ASP A 191 -12.58 -18.74 -2.86
N VAL A 192 -13.20 -17.70 -3.44
CA VAL A 192 -13.38 -17.58 -4.90
C VAL A 192 -12.10 -17.17 -5.63
N ASN A 193 -11.19 -16.48 -4.94
CA ASN A 193 -9.93 -15.99 -5.54
C ASN A 193 -8.73 -16.93 -5.38
N GLN A 194 -8.88 -18.05 -4.69
CA GLN A 194 -7.87 -19.10 -4.59
C GLN A 194 -7.90 -20.03 -5.80
#